data_46ca896c280ed006305f12c72ac6e978
#
_entry.id   46ca896c280ed006305f12c72ac6e978
#
_cell.length_a   1.000
_cell.length_b   1.000
_cell.length_c   1.000
_cell.angle_alpha   90.00
_cell.angle_beta   90.00
_cell.angle_gamma   90.00
#
_symmetry.space_group_name_H-M   'P 1'
#
loop_
_entity.id
_entity.type
_entity.pdbx_description
1 polymer ?
#
loop_
_entity_poly.entity_id
_entity_poly.type
_entity_poly.pdbx_seq_one_letter_code
_entity_poly.pdbx_strand_id
1 'polypeptide(L)'
;MNTRPTRHHYLTLLSIGIPIMIGQMGMIVLSFADTMMVGHHSTTELGAASFVNSIVNLVIIAGTGFSYGLTPVVGGAFGRRELAQAGSALRSALVANTLAAAVMVLALGTLYLFLDRLGQPDELMPYIRPYYLVLLASLPFVMLFNAFKQFTDSITETRTSMWILLSGNVLNILGNYLLIYGKAGFPELGVVGAGVSTLFSRIYMVVMFCIVFWTRRTFAAYREGFAGLGWSRSVVRRLVAIGSPIALEMGMETAAFSLTVIMVGWIGTIALASHQVMTTISQFTFMVYYGLGAAVAVRVSYFHGQSDHQGTRQTVIAGLHLMVALELLLGGIIFLLRYDIGSWFTDSAAVTSGVVSLMLPFFIYQFGDGLQITYANALRGIADVKPLVVIAFIAFFVISLPLSYVFAFPLGYGLVGVWMAFPFGLTTAGVMMWWRFRSQMKALDKSSKA
;
A
#
# COMPACT_ATOMS: atom_id res chain seq x y z
N MET A 1 -1.19 1.50 35.69
CA MET A 1 -1.96 2.15 34.62
C MET A 1 -2.72 1.09 33.85
N ASN A 2 -4.02 1.25 33.68
CA ASN A 2 -4.84 0.25 32.96
C ASN A 2 -4.57 0.32 31.46
N THR A 3 -3.86 -0.66 30.91
CA THR A 3 -3.53 -0.75 29.48
C THR A 3 -4.61 -1.46 28.65
N ARG A 4 -5.71 -1.90 29.30
CA ARG A 4 -6.78 -2.63 28.60
C ARG A 4 -7.54 -1.69 27.68
N PRO A 5 -7.70 -2.03 26.40
CA PRO A 5 -8.54 -1.26 25.47
C PRO A 5 -10.01 -1.29 25.89
N THR A 6 -10.72 -0.21 25.65
CA THR A 6 -12.17 -0.15 25.84
C THR A 6 -12.90 -0.52 24.55
N ARG A 7 -14.18 -0.87 24.64
CA ARG A 7 -15.03 -1.15 23.47
C ARG A 7 -14.96 -0.02 22.43
N HIS A 8 -14.82 1.23 22.89
CA HIS A 8 -14.72 2.40 22.02
C HIS A 8 -13.50 2.34 21.09
N HIS A 9 -12.33 1.87 21.57
CA HIS A 9 -11.14 1.75 20.71
C HIS A 9 -11.37 0.77 19.56
N TYR A 10 -11.96 -0.40 19.81
CA TYR A 10 -12.27 -1.38 18.79
C TYR A 10 -13.25 -0.84 17.75
N LEU A 11 -14.37 -0.27 18.21
CA LEU A 11 -15.40 0.27 17.30
C LEU A 11 -14.86 1.42 16.45
N THR A 12 -14.04 2.30 17.03
CA THR A 12 -13.43 3.39 16.28
C THR A 12 -12.44 2.89 15.24
N LEU A 13 -11.58 1.92 15.58
CA LEU A 13 -10.66 1.32 14.60
C LEU A 13 -11.41 0.66 13.44
N LEU A 14 -12.50 -0.06 13.74
CA LEU A 14 -13.34 -0.67 12.69
C LEU A 14 -14.05 0.38 11.84
N SER A 15 -14.57 1.45 12.45
CA SER A 15 -15.27 2.52 11.71
C SER A 15 -14.36 3.27 10.73
N ILE A 16 -13.06 3.39 11.04
CA ILE A 16 -12.04 4.00 10.18
C ILE A 16 -11.49 2.94 9.21
N GLY A 17 -11.20 1.75 9.70
CA GLY A 17 -10.52 0.69 8.94
C GLY A 17 -11.40 0.07 7.85
N ILE A 18 -12.69 -0.20 8.13
CA ILE A 18 -13.58 -0.84 7.15
C ILE A 18 -13.69 -0.04 5.84
N PRO A 19 -13.91 1.28 5.83
CA PRO A 19 -13.91 2.04 4.58
C PRO A 19 -12.57 1.99 3.86
N ILE A 20 -11.44 2.00 4.58
CA ILE A 20 -10.11 1.88 3.97
C ILE A 20 -9.94 0.49 3.35
N MET A 21 -10.33 -0.58 4.07
CA MET A 21 -10.30 -1.96 3.55
C MET A 21 -11.12 -2.09 2.27
N ILE A 22 -12.36 -1.57 2.25
CA ILE A 22 -13.22 -1.59 1.06
C ILE A 22 -12.56 -0.85 -0.11
N GLY A 23 -11.93 0.30 0.14
CA GLY A 23 -11.19 1.03 -0.88
C GLY A 23 -10.02 0.20 -1.44
N GLN A 24 -9.24 -0.44 -0.57
CA GLN A 24 -8.11 -1.29 -0.98
C GLN A 24 -8.56 -2.52 -1.77
N MET A 25 -9.65 -3.15 -1.35
CA MET A 25 -10.27 -4.25 -2.10
C MET A 25 -10.72 -3.81 -3.49
N GLY A 26 -11.27 -2.60 -3.60
CA GLY A 26 -11.65 -2.01 -4.88
C GLY A 26 -10.46 -1.86 -5.84
N MET A 27 -9.26 -1.58 -5.33
CA MET A 27 -8.05 -1.51 -6.16
C MET A 27 -7.63 -2.90 -6.70
N ILE A 28 -7.81 -3.97 -5.91
CA ILE A 28 -7.55 -5.34 -6.40
C ILE A 28 -8.52 -5.70 -7.52
N VAL A 29 -9.82 -5.43 -7.32
CA VAL A 29 -10.85 -5.67 -8.34
C VAL A 29 -10.54 -4.90 -9.61
N LEU A 30 -10.10 -3.63 -9.50
CA LEU A 30 -9.69 -2.83 -10.64
C LEU A 30 -8.50 -3.46 -11.37
N SER A 31 -7.43 -3.83 -10.65
CA SER A 31 -6.25 -4.44 -11.25
C SER A 31 -6.57 -5.75 -11.97
N PHE A 32 -7.47 -6.56 -11.39
CA PHE A 32 -7.96 -7.78 -12.03
C PHE A 32 -8.75 -7.48 -13.30
N ALA A 33 -9.67 -6.50 -13.25
CA ALA A 33 -10.46 -6.09 -14.41
C ALA A 33 -9.57 -5.56 -15.55
N ASP A 34 -8.60 -4.70 -15.24
CA ASP A 34 -7.64 -4.18 -16.22
C ASP A 34 -6.87 -5.30 -16.92
N THR A 35 -6.31 -6.22 -16.11
CA THR A 35 -5.54 -7.37 -16.64
C THR A 35 -6.42 -8.27 -17.53
N MET A 36 -7.65 -8.56 -17.09
CA MET A 36 -8.57 -9.41 -17.82
C MET A 36 -9.02 -8.73 -19.15
N MET A 37 -9.32 -7.44 -19.10
CA MET A 37 -9.79 -6.71 -20.29
C MET A 37 -8.70 -6.57 -21.35
N VAL A 38 -7.46 -6.23 -20.95
CA VAL A 38 -6.32 -6.17 -21.88
C VAL A 38 -5.97 -7.57 -22.41
N GLY A 39 -6.00 -8.59 -21.54
CA GLY A 39 -5.70 -9.97 -21.92
C GLY A 39 -6.68 -10.57 -22.91
N HIS A 40 -7.98 -10.23 -22.83
CA HIS A 40 -8.97 -10.65 -23.81
C HIS A 40 -8.83 -9.92 -25.15
N HIS A 41 -8.23 -8.73 -25.17
CA HIS A 41 -7.98 -7.99 -26.38
C HIS A 41 -6.75 -8.53 -27.13
N SER A 42 -5.60 -8.66 -26.42
CA SER A 42 -4.34 -9.16 -27.02
C SER A 42 -3.37 -9.67 -25.95
N THR A 43 -2.82 -10.86 -26.17
CA THR A 43 -1.78 -11.43 -25.31
C THR A 43 -0.46 -10.65 -25.40
N THR A 44 -0.14 -10.09 -26.58
CA THR A 44 1.02 -9.22 -26.80
C THR A 44 0.91 -7.95 -26.00
N GLU A 45 -0.25 -7.29 -26.04
CA GLU A 45 -0.52 -6.08 -25.26
C GLU A 45 -0.54 -6.34 -23.75
N LEU A 46 -1.04 -7.50 -23.32
CA LEU A 46 -0.97 -7.92 -21.92
C LEU A 46 0.48 -8.06 -21.43
N GLY A 47 1.37 -8.61 -22.28
CA GLY A 47 2.80 -8.68 -21.99
C GLY A 47 3.43 -7.30 -21.82
N ALA A 48 3.10 -6.38 -22.73
CA ALA A 48 3.55 -4.99 -22.67
C ALA A 48 3.03 -4.27 -21.40
N ALA A 49 1.73 -4.42 -21.10
CA ALA A 49 1.13 -3.85 -19.90
C ALA A 49 1.77 -4.39 -18.61
N SER A 50 2.01 -5.69 -18.52
CA SER A 50 2.62 -6.34 -17.37
C SER A 50 4.03 -5.83 -17.10
N PHE A 51 4.83 -5.65 -18.14
CA PHE A 51 6.17 -5.09 -18.02
C PHE A 51 6.15 -3.65 -17.50
N VAL A 52 5.35 -2.77 -18.13
CA VAL A 52 5.26 -1.37 -17.73
C VAL A 52 4.71 -1.23 -16.32
N ASN A 53 3.64 -1.97 -15.98
CA ASN A 53 3.03 -1.95 -14.65
C ASN A 53 4.01 -2.40 -13.56
N SER A 54 4.88 -3.38 -13.82
CA SER A 54 5.87 -3.83 -12.84
C SER A 54 6.84 -2.70 -12.44
N ILE A 55 7.28 -1.89 -13.41
CA ILE A 55 8.17 -0.76 -13.16
C ILE A 55 7.42 0.39 -12.47
N VAL A 56 6.26 0.77 -13.00
CA VAL A 56 5.49 1.93 -12.53
C VAL A 56 4.94 1.68 -11.12
N ASN A 57 4.45 0.47 -10.83
CA ASN A 57 3.90 0.13 -9.50
C ASN A 57 4.96 0.22 -8.39
N LEU A 58 6.20 -0.18 -8.64
CA LEU A 58 7.29 -0.04 -7.66
C LEU A 58 7.44 1.42 -7.22
N VAL A 59 7.41 2.34 -8.18
CA VAL A 59 7.54 3.77 -7.92
C VAL A 59 6.27 4.34 -7.27
N ILE A 60 5.07 3.88 -7.67
CA ILE A 60 3.80 4.28 -7.05
C ILE A 60 3.75 3.83 -5.58
N ILE A 61 4.20 2.63 -5.23
CA ILE A 61 4.24 2.13 -3.85
C ILE A 61 5.15 3.02 -3.00
N ALA A 62 6.35 3.34 -3.48
CA ALA A 62 7.25 4.27 -2.79
C ALA A 62 6.61 5.67 -2.63
N GLY A 63 5.97 6.21 -3.68
CA GLY A 63 5.25 7.48 -3.62
C GLY A 63 4.07 7.46 -2.64
N THR A 64 3.34 6.36 -2.57
CA THR A 64 2.27 6.16 -1.58
C THR A 64 2.84 6.16 -0.16
N GLY A 65 3.95 5.46 0.07
CA GLY A 65 4.68 5.49 1.33
C GLY A 65 5.13 6.91 1.72
N PHE A 66 5.61 7.70 0.76
CA PHE A 66 5.94 9.11 0.98
C PHE A 66 4.73 9.90 1.49
N SER A 67 3.57 9.68 0.89
CA SER A 67 2.32 10.40 1.25
C SER A 67 1.85 10.07 2.68
N TYR A 68 2.20 8.90 3.25
CA TYR A 68 1.90 8.55 4.64
C TYR A 68 2.58 9.45 5.66
N GLY A 69 3.62 10.19 5.28
CA GLY A 69 4.22 11.24 6.12
C GLY A 69 3.23 12.31 6.56
N LEU A 70 2.09 12.46 5.89
CA LEU A 70 1.04 13.41 6.24
C LEU A 70 0.23 12.97 7.47
N THR A 71 0.05 11.67 7.69
CA THR A 71 -0.79 11.11 8.76
C THR A 71 -0.43 11.63 10.15
N PRO A 72 0.83 11.57 10.63
CA PRO A 72 1.16 12.09 11.96
C PRO A 72 1.06 13.61 12.06
N VAL A 73 1.22 14.34 10.97
CA VAL A 73 1.14 15.81 10.95
C VAL A 73 -0.30 16.27 11.07
N VAL A 74 -1.17 15.77 10.21
CA VAL A 74 -2.60 16.12 10.20
C VAL A 74 -3.34 15.50 11.37
N GLY A 75 -3.11 14.19 11.65
CA GLY A 75 -3.76 13.51 12.77
C GLY A 75 -3.39 14.12 14.12
N GLY A 76 -2.13 14.56 14.29
CA GLY A 76 -1.69 15.30 15.47
C GLY A 76 -2.37 16.67 15.61
N ALA A 77 -2.46 17.44 14.54
CA ALA A 77 -3.19 18.73 14.53
C ALA A 77 -4.70 18.53 14.80
N PHE A 78 -5.29 17.50 14.20
CA PHE A 78 -6.67 17.12 14.45
C PHE A 78 -6.90 16.72 15.92
N GLY A 79 -5.98 15.97 16.52
CA GLY A 79 -6.02 15.62 17.95
C GLY A 79 -5.98 16.85 18.86
N ARG A 80 -5.19 17.86 18.55
CA ARG A 80 -5.11 19.14 19.28
C ARG A 80 -6.26 20.10 18.95
N ARG A 81 -7.18 19.73 18.05
CA ARG A 81 -8.27 20.57 17.53
C ARG A 81 -7.79 21.82 16.77
N GLU A 82 -6.61 21.75 16.21
CA GLU A 82 -5.98 22.82 15.40
C GLU A 82 -6.37 22.66 13.93
N LEU A 83 -7.66 22.81 13.60
CA LEU A 83 -8.21 22.47 12.30
C LEU A 83 -7.62 23.33 11.17
N ALA A 84 -7.33 24.61 11.44
CA ALA A 84 -6.68 25.50 10.48
C ALA A 84 -5.24 25.02 10.16
N GLN A 85 -4.49 24.55 11.17
CA GLN A 85 -3.15 23.97 10.93
C GLN A 85 -3.21 22.70 10.11
N ALA A 86 -4.22 21.84 10.33
CA ALA A 86 -4.45 20.65 9.52
C ALA A 86 -4.75 21.02 8.05
N GLY A 87 -5.51 22.10 7.80
CA GLY A 87 -5.76 22.61 6.46
C GLY A 87 -4.50 23.16 5.77
N SER A 88 -3.66 23.94 6.48
CA SER A 88 -2.35 24.38 5.99
C SER A 88 -1.40 23.21 5.72
N ALA A 89 -1.46 22.14 6.54
CA ALA A 89 -0.69 20.92 6.33
C ALA A 89 -1.10 20.21 5.02
N LEU A 90 -2.40 20.17 4.68
CA LEU A 90 -2.85 19.67 3.38
C LEU A 90 -2.22 20.46 2.22
N ARG A 91 -2.24 21.81 2.28
CA ARG A 91 -1.63 22.63 1.23
C ARG A 91 -0.14 22.38 1.09
N SER A 92 0.56 22.23 2.21
CA SER A 92 1.98 21.87 2.24
C SER A 92 2.22 20.46 1.70
N ALA A 93 1.30 19.52 1.96
CA ALA A 93 1.36 18.17 1.44
C ALA A 93 1.15 18.11 -0.07
N LEU A 94 0.24 18.90 -0.62
CA LEU A 94 0.08 19.02 -2.08
C LEU A 94 1.39 19.49 -2.73
N VAL A 95 2.09 20.47 -2.15
CA VAL A 95 3.41 20.91 -2.63
C VAL A 95 4.43 19.77 -2.51
N ALA A 96 4.53 19.11 -1.35
CA ALA A 96 5.49 18.02 -1.13
C ALA A 96 5.25 16.84 -2.09
N ASN A 97 3.98 16.44 -2.29
CA ASN A 97 3.61 15.35 -3.20
C ASN A 97 3.82 15.74 -4.68
N THR A 98 3.63 17.01 -5.06
CA THR A 98 3.96 17.48 -6.41
C THR A 98 5.47 17.43 -6.65
N LEU A 99 6.28 17.81 -5.67
CA LEU A 99 7.75 17.68 -5.77
C LEU A 99 8.18 16.21 -5.86
N ALA A 100 7.58 15.33 -5.06
CA ALA A 100 7.82 13.90 -5.14
C ALA A 100 7.40 13.34 -6.50
N ALA A 101 6.24 13.75 -7.03
CA ALA A 101 5.79 13.38 -8.37
C ALA A 101 6.79 13.84 -9.45
N ALA A 102 7.32 15.05 -9.35
CA ALA A 102 8.33 15.55 -10.28
C ALA A 102 9.62 14.69 -10.27
N VAL A 103 10.07 14.26 -9.08
CA VAL A 103 11.20 13.32 -8.94
C VAL A 103 10.87 11.96 -9.56
N MET A 104 9.67 11.42 -9.32
CA MET A 104 9.23 10.15 -9.91
C MET A 104 9.16 10.23 -11.44
N VAL A 105 8.56 11.31 -11.97
CA VAL A 105 8.46 11.56 -13.43
C VAL A 105 9.85 11.71 -14.04
N LEU A 106 10.77 12.41 -13.38
CA LEU A 106 12.14 12.55 -13.85
C LEU A 106 12.88 11.21 -13.87
N ALA A 107 12.76 10.41 -12.80
CA ALA A 107 13.40 9.11 -12.70
C ALA A 107 12.87 8.13 -13.78
N LEU A 108 11.54 7.99 -13.88
CA LEU A 108 10.93 7.13 -14.90
C LEU A 108 11.06 7.70 -16.32
N GLY A 109 11.05 9.04 -16.48
CA GLY A 109 11.34 9.69 -17.76
C GLY A 109 12.76 9.43 -18.23
N THR A 110 13.73 9.40 -17.31
CA THR A 110 15.11 8.99 -17.62
C THR A 110 15.15 7.50 -18.02
N LEU A 111 14.45 6.63 -17.28
CA LEU A 111 14.38 5.22 -17.62
C LEU A 111 13.75 4.98 -19.00
N TYR A 112 12.76 5.80 -19.39
CA TYR A 112 12.13 5.75 -20.71
C TYR A 112 13.16 5.81 -21.87
N LEU A 113 14.24 6.59 -21.71
CA LEU A 113 15.31 6.70 -22.71
C LEU A 113 16.14 5.41 -22.87
N PHE A 114 16.05 4.52 -21.88
CA PHE A 114 16.80 3.26 -21.84
C PHE A 114 15.90 2.01 -21.99
N LEU A 115 14.62 2.17 -22.31
CA LEU A 115 13.68 1.04 -22.42
C LEU A 115 14.16 -0.03 -23.39
N ASP A 116 14.77 0.35 -24.52
CA ASP A 116 15.29 -0.59 -25.52
C ASP A 116 16.46 -1.45 -25.00
N ARG A 117 17.13 -1.00 -23.93
CA ARG A 117 18.24 -1.73 -23.30
C ARG A 117 17.79 -2.71 -22.22
N LEU A 118 16.51 -2.74 -21.89
CA LEU A 118 15.96 -3.64 -20.86
C LEU A 118 15.64 -5.04 -21.38
N GLY A 119 16.01 -5.35 -22.64
CA GLY A 119 15.93 -6.70 -23.20
C GLY A 119 14.51 -7.21 -23.46
N GLN A 120 13.55 -6.30 -23.68
CA GLN A 120 12.21 -6.71 -24.08
C GLN A 120 12.18 -7.01 -25.59
N PRO A 121 11.32 -7.97 -26.01
CA PRO A 121 11.11 -8.26 -27.44
C PRO A 121 10.70 -7.00 -28.22
N ASP A 122 11.27 -6.81 -29.41
CA ASP A 122 10.99 -5.66 -30.27
C ASP A 122 9.50 -5.54 -30.63
N GLU A 123 8.80 -6.68 -30.70
CA GLU A 123 7.35 -6.75 -30.97
C GLU A 123 6.50 -6.06 -29.89
N LEU A 124 6.99 -5.94 -28.64
CA LEU A 124 6.28 -5.30 -27.53
C LEU A 124 6.52 -3.79 -27.51
N MET A 125 7.60 -3.29 -28.09
CA MET A 125 8.00 -1.89 -27.98
C MET A 125 6.97 -0.89 -28.52
N PRO A 126 6.23 -1.16 -29.62
CA PRO A 126 5.17 -0.28 -30.10
C PRO A 126 4.03 -0.07 -29.09
N TYR A 127 3.81 -1.04 -28.19
CA TYR A 127 2.79 -0.98 -27.13
C TYR A 127 3.36 -0.43 -25.82
N ILE A 128 4.59 -0.82 -25.45
CA ILE A 128 5.27 -0.39 -24.23
C ILE A 128 5.44 1.12 -24.22
N ARG A 129 6.01 1.72 -25.26
CA ARG A 129 6.35 3.15 -25.27
C ARG A 129 5.16 4.08 -25.05
N PRO A 130 4.06 3.99 -25.84
CA PRO A 130 2.93 4.88 -25.64
C PRO A 130 2.20 4.64 -24.32
N TYR A 131 2.04 3.38 -23.90
CA TYR A 131 1.42 3.02 -22.62
C TYR A 131 2.22 3.57 -21.44
N TYR A 132 3.55 3.43 -21.49
CA TYR A 132 4.46 3.97 -20.47
C TYR A 132 4.33 5.48 -20.33
N LEU A 133 4.29 6.23 -21.43
CA LEU A 133 4.15 7.69 -21.41
C LEU A 133 2.82 8.14 -20.80
N VAL A 134 1.72 7.44 -21.09
CA VAL A 134 0.41 7.75 -20.51
C VAL A 134 0.42 7.50 -19.00
N LEU A 135 1.00 6.38 -18.55
CA LEU A 135 1.13 6.09 -17.11
C LEU A 135 2.08 7.09 -16.43
N LEU A 136 3.18 7.47 -17.07
CA LEU A 136 4.09 8.51 -16.58
C LEU A 136 3.35 9.84 -16.36
N ALA A 137 2.53 10.26 -17.31
CA ALA A 137 1.71 11.48 -17.21
C ALA A 137 0.67 11.41 -16.09
N SER A 138 0.29 10.21 -15.65
CA SER A 138 -0.69 10.01 -14.58
C SER A 138 -0.11 10.12 -13.16
N LEU A 139 1.22 10.03 -12.98
CA LEU A 139 1.88 10.03 -11.66
C LEU A 139 1.59 11.26 -10.81
N PRO A 140 1.60 12.50 -11.34
CA PRO A 140 1.25 13.68 -10.55
C PRO A 140 -0.15 13.55 -9.93
N PHE A 141 -1.12 13.02 -10.68
CA PHE A 141 -2.48 12.84 -10.18
C PHE A 141 -2.57 11.76 -9.10
N VAL A 142 -1.77 10.69 -9.19
CA VAL A 142 -1.66 9.68 -8.11
C VAL A 142 -1.16 10.34 -6.82
N MET A 143 -0.13 11.17 -6.91
CA MET A 143 0.46 11.81 -5.73
C MET A 143 -0.47 12.86 -5.13
N LEU A 144 -1.18 13.63 -5.95
CA LEU A 144 -2.20 14.58 -5.48
C LEU A 144 -3.39 13.84 -4.83
N PHE A 145 -3.87 12.76 -5.46
CA PHE A 145 -4.90 11.91 -4.88
C PHE A 145 -4.47 11.37 -3.51
N ASN A 146 -3.25 10.83 -3.40
CA ASN A 146 -2.71 10.31 -2.14
C ASN A 146 -2.63 11.39 -1.06
N ALA A 147 -2.26 12.64 -1.38
CA ALA A 147 -2.25 13.74 -0.42
C ALA A 147 -3.65 14.02 0.13
N PHE A 148 -4.67 14.11 -0.72
CA PHE A 148 -6.06 14.29 -0.29
C PHE A 148 -6.59 13.09 0.50
N LYS A 149 -6.30 11.88 0.02
CA LYS A 149 -6.69 10.63 0.70
C LYS A 149 -6.10 10.57 2.11
N GLN A 150 -4.79 10.79 2.25
CA GLN A 150 -4.15 10.75 3.57
C GLN A 150 -4.67 11.86 4.50
N PHE A 151 -4.99 13.03 3.95
CA PHE A 151 -5.62 14.10 4.73
C PHE A 151 -6.99 13.67 5.26
N THR A 152 -7.89 13.20 4.38
CA THR A 152 -9.24 12.79 4.78
C THR A 152 -9.22 11.61 5.73
N ASP A 153 -8.36 10.64 5.51
CA ASP A 153 -8.19 9.49 6.40
C ASP A 153 -7.68 9.94 7.78
N SER A 154 -6.73 10.89 7.84
CA SER A 154 -6.15 11.40 9.10
C SER A 154 -7.12 12.20 9.96
N ILE A 155 -8.13 12.80 9.36
CA ILE A 155 -9.23 13.47 10.09
C ILE A 155 -10.45 12.57 10.29
N THR A 156 -10.29 11.25 10.08
CA THR A 156 -11.32 10.20 10.23
C THR A 156 -12.46 10.22 9.21
N GLU A 157 -12.35 11.01 8.13
CA GLU A 157 -13.32 11.08 7.02
C GLU A 157 -13.05 10.03 5.92
N THR A 158 -12.79 8.80 6.32
CA THR A 158 -12.37 7.69 5.44
C THR A 158 -13.44 7.27 4.43
N ARG A 159 -14.73 7.53 4.73
CA ARG A 159 -15.83 7.26 3.80
C ARG A 159 -15.74 8.12 2.54
N THR A 160 -15.26 9.35 2.67
CA THR A 160 -15.11 10.27 1.53
C THR A 160 -14.06 9.73 0.56
N SER A 161 -12.87 9.34 1.06
CA SER A 161 -11.82 8.76 0.23
C SER A 161 -12.24 7.43 -0.40
N MET A 162 -12.94 6.58 0.35
CA MET A 162 -13.48 5.31 -0.15
C MET A 162 -14.42 5.51 -1.37
N TRP A 163 -15.43 6.40 -1.25
CA TRP A 163 -16.38 6.60 -2.34
C TRP A 163 -15.76 7.25 -3.59
N ILE A 164 -14.83 8.19 -3.40
CA ILE A 164 -14.10 8.79 -4.53
C ILE A 164 -13.25 7.72 -5.24
N LEU A 165 -12.57 6.86 -4.48
CA LEU A 165 -11.76 5.77 -5.04
C LEU A 165 -12.64 4.77 -5.80
N LEU A 166 -13.73 4.30 -5.20
CA LEU A 166 -14.63 3.33 -5.84
C LEU A 166 -15.28 3.90 -7.11
N SER A 167 -15.73 5.17 -7.08
CA SER A 167 -16.28 5.81 -8.28
C SER A 167 -15.23 5.99 -9.38
N GLY A 168 -13.98 6.30 -9.02
CA GLY A 168 -12.86 6.34 -9.95
C GLY A 168 -12.57 4.97 -10.58
N ASN A 169 -12.65 3.89 -9.79
CA ASN A 169 -12.49 2.52 -10.29
C ASN A 169 -13.59 2.13 -11.28
N VAL A 170 -14.86 2.45 -10.97
CA VAL A 170 -15.97 2.22 -11.89
C VAL A 170 -15.77 3.00 -13.19
N LEU A 171 -15.38 4.28 -13.11
CA LEU A 171 -15.08 5.09 -14.29
C LEU A 171 -13.94 4.50 -15.12
N ASN A 172 -12.90 3.96 -14.47
CA ASN A 172 -11.80 3.30 -15.15
C ASN A 172 -12.26 2.05 -15.91
N ILE A 173 -13.04 1.17 -15.28
CA ILE A 173 -13.56 -0.05 -15.91
C ILE A 173 -14.43 0.30 -17.12
N LEU A 174 -15.31 1.30 -16.98
CA LEU A 174 -16.14 1.78 -18.08
C LEU A 174 -15.29 2.38 -19.21
N GLY A 175 -14.30 3.20 -18.87
CA GLY A 175 -13.36 3.77 -19.82
C GLY A 175 -12.53 2.72 -20.55
N ASN A 176 -12.10 1.68 -19.85
CA ASN A 176 -11.43 0.52 -20.44
C ASN A 176 -12.32 -0.17 -21.48
N TYR A 177 -13.59 -0.43 -21.15
CA TYR A 177 -14.53 -1.03 -22.08
C TYR A 177 -14.71 -0.20 -23.35
N LEU A 178 -14.75 1.13 -23.23
CA LEU A 178 -14.93 2.03 -24.36
C LEU A 178 -13.65 2.15 -25.20
N LEU A 179 -12.49 2.29 -24.58
CA LEU A 179 -11.24 2.66 -25.25
C LEU A 179 -10.39 1.45 -25.67
N ILE A 180 -10.44 0.32 -24.95
CA ILE A 180 -9.72 -0.90 -25.36
C ILE A 180 -10.41 -1.49 -26.59
N TYR A 181 -11.75 -1.61 -26.55
CA TYR A 181 -12.53 -2.31 -27.56
C TYR A 181 -13.17 -1.38 -28.61
N GLY A 182 -12.96 -0.07 -28.55
CA GLY A 182 -13.52 0.87 -29.52
C GLY A 182 -15.05 0.91 -29.54
N LYS A 183 -15.73 0.83 -28.39
CA LYS A 183 -17.18 0.80 -28.32
C LYS A 183 -17.79 2.21 -28.28
N ALA A 184 -19.09 2.32 -28.60
CA ALA A 184 -19.86 3.57 -28.57
C ALA A 184 -19.27 4.72 -29.42
N GLY A 185 -18.57 4.41 -30.51
CA GLY A 185 -17.97 5.41 -31.42
C GLY A 185 -16.58 5.90 -31.02
N PHE A 186 -16.00 5.36 -29.96
CA PHE A 186 -14.61 5.62 -29.59
C PHE A 186 -13.63 4.79 -30.44
N PRO A 187 -12.41 5.29 -30.71
CA PRO A 187 -11.39 4.51 -31.40
C PRO A 187 -10.93 3.32 -30.56
N GLU A 188 -10.61 2.21 -31.19
CA GLU A 188 -9.97 1.06 -30.57
C GLU A 188 -8.48 1.36 -30.33
N LEU A 189 -8.10 1.55 -29.08
CA LEU A 189 -6.75 1.95 -28.67
C LEU A 189 -5.97 0.82 -27.94
N GLY A 190 -6.61 -0.33 -27.71
CA GLY A 190 -5.99 -1.46 -27.03
C GLY A 190 -5.43 -1.08 -25.64
N VAL A 191 -4.19 -1.52 -25.35
CA VAL A 191 -3.51 -1.24 -24.07
C VAL A 191 -3.31 0.26 -23.82
N VAL A 192 -3.12 1.06 -24.86
CA VAL A 192 -3.01 2.52 -24.70
C VAL A 192 -4.33 3.09 -24.20
N GLY A 193 -5.47 2.55 -24.67
CA GLY A 193 -6.81 2.88 -24.18
C GLY A 193 -6.97 2.60 -22.69
N ALA A 194 -6.42 1.48 -22.18
CA ALA A 194 -6.37 1.18 -20.75
C ALA A 194 -5.57 2.24 -19.97
N GLY A 195 -4.41 2.65 -20.49
CA GLY A 195 -3.60 3.73 -19.92
C GLY A 195 -4.35 5.06 -19.85
N VAL A 196 -4.99 5.44 -20.94
CA VAL A 196 -5.78 6.69 -21.06
C VAL A 196 -6.95 6.66 -20.07
N SER A 197 -7.68 5.56 -19.97
CA SER A 197 -8.75 5.38 -18.99
C SER A 197 -8.22 5.53 -17.54
N THR A 198 -7.07 4.94 -17.25
CA THR A 198 -6.39 5.08 -15.95
C THR A 198 -6.01 6.54 -15.67
N LEU A 199 -5.47 7.26 -16.63
CA LEU A 199 -5.15 8.68 -16.48
C LEU A 199 -6.42 9.51 -16.20
N PHE A 200 -7.49 9.32 -16.96
CA PHE A 200 -8.75 10.03 -16.76
C PHE A 200 -9.39 9.73 -15.41
N SER A 201 -9.37 8.48 -14.94
CA SER A 201 -9.90 8.13 -13.64
C SER A 201 -9.09 8.77 -12.49
N ARG A 202 -7.76 8.88 -12.63
CA ARG A 202 -6.89 9.56 -11.66
C ARG A 202 -7.15 11.07 -11.61
N ILE A 203 -7.33 11.70 -12.77
CA ILE A 203 -7.73 13.12 -12.87
C ILE A 203 -9.10 13.32 -12.22
N TYR A 204 -10.08 12.48 -12.56
CA TYR A 204 -11.42 12.50 -11.96
C TYR A 204 -11.36 12.43 -10.43
N MET A 205 -10.60 11.50 -9.86
CA MET A 205 -10.49 11.37 -8.40
C MET A 205 -9.92 12.64 -7.75
N VAL A 206 -8.93 13.28 -8.34
CA VAL A 206 -8.37 14.55 -7.83
C VAL A 206 -9.40 15.67 -7.93
N VAL A 207 -10.09 15.80 -9.06
CA VAL A 207 -11.16 16.79 -9.27
C VAL A 207 -12.29 16.60 -8.25
N MET A 208 -12.71 15.35 -8.03
CA MET A 208 -13.75 15.03 -7.04
C MET A 208 -13.32 15.38 -5.62
N PHE A 209 -12.05 15.14 -5.24
CA PHE A 209 -11.54 15.60 -3.95
C PHE A 209 -11.55 17.12 -3.85
N CYS A 210 -11.16 17.84 -4.88
CA CYS A 210 -11.25 19.31 -4.90
C CYS A 210 -12.69 19.77 -4.73
N ILE A 211 -13.64 19.22 -5.50
CA ILE A 211 -15.07 19.58 -5.40
C ILE A 211 -15.57 19.31 -3.98
N VAL A 212 -15.36 18.13 -3.44
CA VAL A 212 -15.80 17.73 -2.10
C VAL A 212 -15.15 18.60 -1.01
N PHE A 213 -13.86 18.88 -1.11
CA PHE A 213 -13.16 19.75 -0.16
C PHE A 213 -13.73 21.16 -0.14
N TRP A 214 -14.09 21.73 -1.31
CA TRP A 214 -14.62 23.09 -1.39
C TRP A 214 -16.13 23.21 -1.11
N THR A 215 -16.91 22.15 -1.34
CA THR A 215 -18.38 22.20 -1.21
C THR A 215 -18.89 21.68 0.12
N ARG A 216 -18.32 20.63 0.70
CA ARG A 216 -18.83 20.04 1.93
C ARG A 216 -18.54 20.90 3.16
N ARG A 217 -19.53 21.07 4.02
CA ARG A 217 -19.43 21.84 5.27
C ARG A 217 -18.41 21.27 6.25
N THR A 218 -18.23 19.95 6.26
CA THR A 218 -17.25 19.23 7.12
C THR A 218 -15.83 19.80 6.96
N PHE A 219 -15.47 20.28 5.77
CA PHE A 219 -14.13 20.81 5.49
C PHE A 219 -14.01 22.34 5.69
N ALA A 220 -15.06 23.04 6.14
CA ALA A 220 -15.07 24.51 6.24
C ALA A 220 -13.91 25.05 7.11
N ALA A 221 -13.73 24.52 8.33
CA ALA A 221 -12.66 24.95 9.24
C ALA A 221 -11.24 24.65 8.70
N TYR A 222 -11.08 23.61 7.90
CA TYR A 222 -9.79 23.27 7.26
C TYR A 222 -9.49 24.21 6.09
N ARG A 223 -10.52 24.67 5.34
CA ARG A 223 -10.37 25.63 4.25
C ARG A 223 -9.84 26.98 4.72
N GLU A 224 -10.23 27.43 5.90
CA GLU A 224 -9.69 28.67 6.50
C GLU A 224 -8.18 28.59 6.64
N GLY A 225 -7.65 27.47 7.14
CA GLY A 225 -6.23 27.27 7.25
C GLY A 225 -5.53 27.04 5.90
N PHE A 226 -6.18 26.32 4.99
CA PHE A 226 -5.68 26.07 3.64
C PHE A 226 -5.49 27.39 2.85
N ALA A 227 -6.45 28.30 2.92
CA ALA A 227 -6.40 29.58 2.22
C ALA A 227 -5.61 30.65 2.99
N GLY A 228 -5.82 30.79 4.30
CA GLY A 228 -5.28 31.88 5.11
C GLY A 228 -3.82 31.69 5.54
N LEU A 229 -3.44 30.51 6.03
CA LEU A 229 -2.07 30.22 6.48
C LEU A 229 -1.10 29.89 5.32
N GLY A 230 -1.64 29.44 4.19
CA GLY A 230 -0.83 29.05 3.04
C GLY A 230 -0.04 27.75 3.26
N TRP A 231 0.98 27.52 2.43
CA TRP A 231 1.95 26.42 2.62
C TRP A 231 3.17 26.90 3.40
N SER A 232 3.77 25.99 4.17
CA SER A 232 4.94 26.30 4.99
C SER A 232 6.12 25.41 4.59
N ARG A 233 7.27 26.07 4.33
CA ARG A 233 8.53 25.36 4.02
C ARG A 233 8.94 24.40 5.16
N SER A 234 8.69 24.77 6.41
CA SER A 234 9.00 23.94 7.57
C SER A 234 8.14 22.68 7.59
N VAL A 235 6.85 22.80 7.27
CA VAL A 235 5.91 21.66 7.17
C VAL A 235 6.29 20.77 5.99
N VAL A 236 6.59 21.32 4.80
CA VAL A 236 7.08 20.55 3.65
C VAL A 236 8.35 19.76 4.02
N ARG A 237 9.33 20.43 4.64
CA ARG A 237 10.57 19.75 5.11
C ARG A 237 10.27 18.62 6.10
N ARG A 238 9.32 18.82 7.01
CA ARG A 238 8.88 17.80 7.97
C ARG A 238 8.21 16.63 7.25
N LEU A 239 7.33 16.90 6.27
CA LEU A 239 6.69 15.85 5.45
C LEU A 239 7.71 15.03 4.69
N VAL A 240 8.70 15.67 4.06
CA VAL A 240 9.81 14.97 3.39
C VAL A 240 10.60 14.11 4.39
N ALA A 241 10.93 14.66 5.58
CA ALA A 241 11.70 13.94 6.58
C ALA A 241 10.97 12.71 7.16
N ILE A 242 9.64 12.73 7.18
CA ILE A 242 8.81 11.60 7.63
C ILE A 242 8.49 10.66 6.46
N GLY A 243 8.11 11.21 5.31
CA GLY A 243 7.65 10.43 4.15
C GLY A 243 8.79 9.66 3.46
N SER A 244 10.00 10.23 3.37
CA SER A 244 11.11 9.55 2.69
C SER A 244 11.52 8.23 3.34
N PRO A 245 11.65 8.11 4.68
CA PRO A 245 11.90 6.81 5.31
C PRO A 245 10.80 5.79 5.07
N ILE A 246 9.52 6.21 5.08
CA ILE A 246 8.38 5.32 4.82
C ILE A 246 8.42 4.84 3.36
N ALA A 247 8.70 5.74 2.41
CA ALA A 247 8.86 5.40 1.00
C ALA A 247 9.97 4.36 0.79
N LEU A 248 11.10 4.56 1.47
CA LEU A 248 12.24 3.66 1.37
C LEU A 248 11.94 2.29 2.02
N GLU A 249 11.31 2.26 3.18
CA GLU A 249 10.88 1.04 3.86
C GLU A 249 9.95 0.22 2.96
N MET A 250 8.88 0.82 2.43
CA MET A 250 7.92 0.14 1.53
C MET A 250 8.57 -0.29 0.22
N GLY A 251 9.47 0.53 -0.33
CA GLY A 251 10.24 0.18 -1.52
C GLY A 251 11.16 -1.03 -1.31
N MET A 252 11.86 -1.10 -0.16
CA MET A 252 12.71 -2.23 0.18
C MET A 252 11.90 -3.52 0.39
N GLU A 253 10.77 -3.44 1.06
CA GLU A 253 9.85 -4.57 1.22
C GLU A 253 9.42 -5.11 -0.15
N THR A 254 8.92 -4.23 -1.03
CA THR A 254 8.51 -4.60 -2.39
C THR A 254 9.67 -5.19 -3.21
N ALA A 255 10.86 -4.61 -3.10
CA ALA A 255 12.06 -5.11 -3.79
C ALA A 255 12.45 -6.52 -3.29
N ALA A 256 12.37 -6.80 -1.99
CA ALA A 256 12.66 -8.10 -1.43
C ALA A 256 11.68 -9.18 -1.93
N PHE A 257 10.38 -8.88 -1.97
CA PHE A 257 9.40 -9.79 -2.58
C PHE A 257 9.67 -10.02 -4.07
N SER A 258 10.04 -8.99 -4.82
CA SER A 258 10.40 -9.14 -6.25
C SER A 258 11.64 -10.01 -6.44
N LEU A 259 12.66 -9.87 -5.60
CA LEU A 259 13.85 -10.73 -5.62
C LEU A 259 13.50 -12.18 -5.27
N THR A 260 12.56 -12.40 -4.38
CA THR A 260 12.08 -13.75 -4.05
C THR A 260 11.42 -14.43 -5.25
N VAL A 261 10.65 -13.69 -6.08
CA VAL A 261 10.08 -14.23 -7.32
C VAL A 261 11.18 -14.75 -8.26
N ILE A 262 12.30 -14.02 -8.37
CA ILE A 262 13.45 -14.44 -9.18
C ILE A 262 14.01 -15.76 -8.64
N MET A 263 14.21 -15.89 -7.33
CA MET A 263 14.69 -17.14 -6.71
C MET A 263 13.72 -18.30 -6.93
N VAL A 264 12.43 -18.07 -6.87
CA VAL A 264 11.42 -19.10 -7.18
C VAL A 264 11.50 -19.53 -8.65
N GLY A 265 11.78 -18.59 -9.57
CA GLY A 265 11.99 -18.89 -10.97
C GLY A 265 13.15 -19.88 -11.21
N TRP A 266 14.21 -19.85 -10.37
CA TRP A 266 15.32 -20.83 -10.46
C TRP A 266 14.92 -22.25 -10.05
N ILE A 267 13.85 -22.43 -9.28
CA ILE A 267 13.32 -23.75 -8.88
C ILE A 267 12.58 -24.40 -10.05
N GLY A 268 11.83 -23.63 -10.83
CA GLY A 268 11.13 -24.12 -12.02
C GLY A 268 9.74 -23.51 -12.22
N THR A 269 9.14 -23.82 -13.37
CA THR A 269 7.88 -23.22 -13.84
C THR A 269 6.67 -23.57 -12.95
N ILE A 270 6.59 -24.82 -12.47
CA ILE A 270 5.51 -25.25 -11.56
C ILE A 270 5.59 -24.50 -10.22
N ALA A 271 6.83 -24.34 -9.69
CA ALA A 271 7.06 -23.58 -8.47
C ALA A 271 6.65 -22.11 -8.64
N LEU A 272 7.03 -21.51 -9.77
CA LEU A 272 6.68 -20.12 -10.08
C LEU A 272 5.16 -19.93 -10.22
N ALA A 273 4.45 -20.84 -10.88
CA ALA A 273 3.01 -20.81 -11.01
C ALA A 273 2.30 -20.97 -9.63
N SER A 274 2.75 -21.91 -8.80
CA SER A 274 2.23 -22.11 -7.45
C SER A 274 2.48 -20.88 -6.56
N HIS A 275 3.68 -20.29 -6.66
CA HIS A 275 4.01 -19.03 -5.96
C HIS A 275 3.10 -17.91 -6.40
N GLN A 276 2.82 -17.75 -7.70
CA GLN A 276 1.95 -16.69 -8.21
C GLN A 276 0.52 -16.80 -7.68
N VAL A 277 -0.03 -18.02 -7.64
CA VAL A 277 -1.36 -18.26 -7.05
C VAL A 277 -1.36 -17.84 -5.57
N MET A 278 -0.38 -18.31 -4.80
CA MET A 278 -0.28 -17.98 -3.38
C MET A 278 -0.05 -16.48 -3.13
N THR A 279 0.74 -15.81 -3.96
CA THR A 279 0.94 -14.37 -3.87
C THR A 279 -0.35 -13.60 -4.12
N THR A 280 -1.19 -14.04 -5.07
CA THR A 280 -2.49 -13.44 -5.33
C THR A 280 -3.42 -13.56 -4.12
N ILE A 281 -3.48 -14.73 -3.49
CA ILE A 281 -4.26 -14.96 -2.26
C ILE A 281 -3.73 -14.11 -1.11
N SER A 282 -2.40 -14.07 -0.96
CA SER A 282 -1.70 -13.27 0.05
C SER A 282 -1.99 -11.78 -0.09
N GLN A 283 -2.01 -11.27 -1.31
CA GLN A 283 -2.28 -9.86 -1.57
C GLN A 283 -3.70 -9.45 -1.17
N PHE A 284 -4.66 -10.36 -1.32
CA PHE A 284 -6.04 -10.15 -0.85
C PHE A 284 -6.10 -9.96 0.67
N THR A 285 -5.48 -10.87 1.44
CA THR A 285 -5.45 -10.77 2.91
C THR A 285 -4.66 -9.54 3.37
N PHE A 286 -3.51 -9.28 2.75
CA PHE A 286 -2.67 -8.11 3.03
C PHE A 286 -3.44 -6.79 2.91
N MET A 287 -4.28 -6.61 1.89
CA MET A 287 -5.05 -5.36 1.72
C MET A 287 -6.06 -5.14 2.84
N VAL A 288 -6.63 -6.21 3.41
CA VAL A 288 -7.51 -6.13 4.58
C VAL A 288 -6.71 -5.70 5.81
N TYR A 289 -5.58 -6.36 6.07
CA TYR A 289 -4.69 -6.04 7.20
C TYR A 289 -4.13 -4.63 7.11
N TYR A 290 -3.75 -4.22 5.91
CA TYR A 290 -3.26 -2.90 5.62
C TYR A 290 -4.28 -1.80 5.94
N GLY A 291 -5.56 -2.02 5.60
CA GLY A 291 -6.64 -1.08 5.95
C GLY A 291 -6.81 -0.90 7.46
N LEU A 292 -6.69 -1.98 8.24
CA LEU A 292 -6.72 -1.92 9.70
C LEU A 292 -5.46 -1.21 10.25
N GLY A 293 -4.28 -1.52 9.70
CA GLY A 293 -3.02 -0.86 10.07
C GLY A 293 -3.09 0.66 9.85
N ALA A 294 -3.64 1.10 8.72
CA ALA A 294 -3.86 2.53 8.45
C ALA A 294 -4.77 3.19 9.50
N ALA A 295 -5.83 2.50 9.94
CA ALA A 295 -6.69 3.00 11.03
C ALA A 295 -5.92 3.13 12.36
N VAL A 296 -5.00 2.20 12.65
CA VAL A 296 -4.12 2.29 13.81
C VAL A 296 -3.25 3.54 13.72
N ALA A 297 -2.60 3.82 12.57
CA ALA A 297 -1.77 5.01 12.39
C ALA A 297 -2.57 6.30 12.61
N VAL A 298 -3.78 6.39 12.08
CA VAL A 298 -4.69 7.54 12.24
C VAL A 298 -5.04 7.76 13.71
N ARG A 299 -5.46 6.73 14.42
CA ARG A 299 -5.85 6.87 15.84
C ARG A 299 -4.67 7.12 16.77
N VAL A 300 -3.53 6.50 16.49
CA VAL A 300 -2.27 6.74 17.21
C VAL A 300 -1.84 8.20 17.04
N SER A 301 -1.88 8.74 15.82
CA SER A 301 -1.52 10.14 15.58
C SER A 301 -2.46 11.13 16.28
N TYR A 302 -3.74 10.81 16.36
CA TYR A 302 -4.73 11.59 17.09
C TYR A 302 -4.40 11.65 18.59
N PHE A 303 -4.22 10.51 19.27
CA PHE A 303 -3.90 10.47 20.70
C PHE A 303 -2.51 11.02 20.99
N HIS A 304 -1.54 10.75 20.13
CA HIS A 304 -0.20 11.33 20.25
C HIS A 304 -0.24 12.87 20.17
N GLY A 305 -1.09 13.42 19.28
CA GLY A 305 -1.34 14.85 19.20
C GLY A 305 -1.89 15.46 20.48
N GLN A 306 -2.69 14.72 21.24
CA GLN A 306 -3.24 15.10 22.54
C GLN A 306 -2.27 14.85 23.70
N SER A 307 -1.09 14.32 23.45
CA SER A 307 -0.16 13.81 24.48
C SER A 307 -0.79 12.69 25.35
N ASP A 308 -1.83 12.02 24.85
CA ASP A 308 -2.46 10.89 25.52
C ASP A 308 -1.72 9.58 25.22
N HIS A 309 -0.69 9.30 26.02
CA HIS A 309 0.12 8.10 25.87
C HIS A 309 -0.64 6.82 26.21
N GLN A 310 -1.64 6.91 27.09
CA GLN A 310 -2.48 5.77 27.44
C GLN A 310 -3.42 5.40 26.29
N GLY A 311 -4.12 6.37 25.69
CA GLY A 311 -4.96 6.16 24.51
C GLY A 311 -4.15 5.63 23.32
N THR A 312 -2.92 6.13 23.14
CA THR A 312 -1.98 5.62 22.13
C THR A 312 -1.71 4.13 22.30
N ARG A 313 -1.34 3.68 23.51
CA ARG A 313 -1.08 2.25 23.80
C ARG A 313 -2.33 1.38 23.65
N GLN A 314 -3.46 1.85 24.18
CA GLN A 314 -4.72 1.13 24.09
C GLN A 314 -5.17 0.94 22.64
N THR A 315 -4.94 1.95 21.79
CA THR A 315 -5.22 1.87 20.36
C THR A 315 -4.38 0.81 19.66
N VAL A 316 -3.08 0.76 19.93
CA VAL A 316 -2.18 -0.24 19.33
C VAL A 316 -2.54 -1.66 19.79
N ILE A 317 -2.84 -1.85 21.07
CA ILE A 317 -3.27 -3.16 21.61
C ILE A 317 -4.61 -3.58 21.00
N ALA A 318 -5.58 -2.66 20.87
CA ALA A 318 -6.85 -2.94 20.21
C ALA A 318 -6.65 -3.31 18.73
N GLY A 319 -5.76 -2.59 18.04
CA GLY A 319 -5.38 -2.88 16.65
C GLY A 319 -4.77 -4.26 16.50
N LEU A 320 -3.84 -4.64 17.41
CA LEU A 320 -3.22 -5.97 17.39
C LEU A 320 -4.26 -7.08 17.65
N HIS A 321 -5.18 -6.90 18.60
CA HIS A 321 -6.25 -7.88 18.83
C HIS A 321 -7.14 -8.06 17.61
N LEU A 322 -7.55 -6.96 16.96
CA LEU A 322 -8.34 -7.02 15.74
C LEU A 322 -7.57 -7.65 14.59
N MET A 323 -6.25 -7.37 14.49
CA MET A 323 -5.38 -7.95 13.47
C MET A 323 -5.34 -9.48 13.61
N VAL A 324 -5.00 -9.97 14.81
CA VAL A 324 -4.97 -11.42 15.10
C VAL A 324 -6.34 -12.07 14.85
N ALA A 325 -7.44 -11.42 15.20
CA ALA A 325 -8.77 -11.94 14.93
C ALA A 325 -9.07 -12.05 13.41
N LEU A 326 -8.64 -11.07 12.60
CA LEU A 326 -8.76 -11.10 11.15
C LEU A 326 -7.85 -12.16 10.52
N GLU A 327 -6.62 -12.32 11.01
CA GLU A 327 -5.67 -13.35 10.55
C GLU A 327 -6.20 -14.76 10.81
N LEU A 328 -6.73 -14.99 12.01
CA LEU A 328 -7.37 -16.28 12.34
C LEU A 328 -8.61 -16.53 11.48
N LEU A 329 -9.42 -15.50 11.24
CA LEU A 329 -10.63 -15.63 10.43
C LEU A 329 -10.28 -15.89 8.95
N LEU A 330 -9.53 -14.99 8.31
CA LEU A 330 -9.21 -15.07 6.88
C LEU A 330 -8.24 -16.21 6.60
N GLY A 331 -7.16 -16.30 7.37
CA GLY A 331 -6.18 -17.38 7.24
C GLY A 331 -6.80 -18.75 7.53
N GLY A 332 -7.70 -18.85 8.52
CA GLY A 332 -8.44 -20.06 8.83
C GLY A 332 -9.37 -20.47 7.68
N ILE A 333 -10.12 -19.53 7.09
CA ILE A 333 -10.97 -19.80 5.92
C ILE A 333 -10.13 -20.31 4.75
N ILE A 334 -9.03 -19.62 4.42
CA ILE A 334 -8.12 -20.01 3.33
C ILE A 334 -7.52 -21.40 3.61
N PHE A 335 -7.10 -21.65 4.85
CA PHE A 335 -6.55 -22.96 5.23
C PHE A 335 -7.57 -24.10 5.14
N LEU A 336 -8.83 -23.85 5.46
CA LEU A 336 -9.93 -24.82 5.29
C LEU A 336 -10.18 -25.13 3.81
N LEU A 337 -10.08 -24.12 2.94
CA LEU A 337 -10.25 -24.23 1.49
C LEU A 337 -8.96 -24.67 0.75
N ARG A 338 -7.91 -25.09 1.46
CA ARG A 338 -6.58 -25.35 0.89
C ARG A 338 -6.54 -26.35 -0.26
N TYR A 339 -7.48 -27.30 -0.29
CA TYR A 339 -7.55 -28.32 -1.35
C TYR A 339 -8.29 -27.83 -2.59
N ASP A 340 -9.17 -26.85 -2.45
CA ASP A 340 -10.04 -26.36 -3.52
C ASP A 340 -9.50 -25.07 -4.15
N ILE A 341 -8.83 -24.21 -3.36
CA ILE A 341 -8.45 -22.86 -3.79
C ILE A 341 -7.48 -22.86 -4.98
N GLY A 342 -6.59 -23.85 -5.10
CA GLY A 342 -5.68 -23.99 -6.23
C GLY A 342 -6.42 -24.24 -7.55
N SER A 343 -7.50 -25.05 -7.51
CA SER A 343 -8.30 -25.38 -8.70
C SER A 343 -9.11 -24.18 -9.25
N TRP A 344 -9.31 -23.13 -8.47
CA TRP A 344 -9.94 -21.89 -8.94
C TRP A 344 -9.06 -21.10 -9.92
N PHE A 345 -7.76 -21.37 -9.92
CA PHE A 345 -6.77 -20.66 -10.73
C PHE A 345 -6.23 -21.49 -11.89
N THR A 346 -6.22 -22.83 -11.77
CA THR A 346 -5.60 -23.72 -12.77
C THR A 346 -6.13 -25.15 -12.68
N ASP A 347 -6.18 -25.83 -13.83
CA ASP A 347 -6.47 -27.27 -13.93
C ASP A 347 -5.24 -28.14 -13.68
N SER A 348 -4.06 -27.57 -13.52
CA SER A 348 -2.81 -28.30 -13.30
C SER A 348 -2.76 -28.89 -11.88
N ALA A 349 -2.87 -30.20 -11.74
CA ALA A 349 -2.74 -30.90 -10.48
C ALA A 349 -1.39 -30.65 -9.78
N ALA A 350 -0.31 -30.48 -10.56
CA ALA A 350 1.01 -30.19 -10.02
C ALA A 350 1.07 -28.80 -9.35
N VAL A 351 0.47 -27.78 -9.96
CA VAL A 351 0.40 -26.43 -9.40
C VAL A 351 -0.52 -26.41 -8.17
N THR A 352 -1.69 -27.07 -8.23
CA THR A 352 -2.61 -27.18 -7.10
C THR A 352 -1.96 -27.87 -5.90
N SER A 353 -1.20 -28.96 -6.12
CA SER A 353 -0.42 -29.62 -5.06
C SER A 353 0.66 -28.68 -4.47
N GLY A 354 1.33 -27.90 -5.33
CA GLY A 354 2.26 -26.86 -4.89
C GLY A 354 1.59 -25.82 -3.98
N VAL A 355 0.40 -25.34 -4.35
CA VAL A 355 -0.37 -24.39 -3.56
C VAL A 355 -0.73 -24.99 -2.19
N VAL A 356 -1.19 -26.26 -2.13
CA VAL A 356 -1.52 -26.94 -0.87
C VAL A 356 -0.29 -27.01 0.05
N SER A 357 0.90 -27.30 -0.50
CA SER A 357 2.13 -27.39 0.29
C SER A 357 2.54 -26.05 0.93
N LEU A 358 2.13 -24.93 0.34
CA LEU A 358 2.44 -23.58 0.84
C LEU A 358 1.45 -23.06 1.89
N MET A 359 0.32 -23.74 2.10
CA MET A 359 -0.74 -23.24 3.00
C MET A 359 -0.31 -23.13 4.46
N LEU A 360 0.52 -24.06 4.94
CA LEU A 360 1.03 -23.98 6.31
C LEU A 360 2.04 -22.84 6.50
N PRO A 361 3.09 -22.68 5.68
CA PRO A 361 3.94 -21.50 5.72
C PRO A 361 3.15 -20.19 5.58
N PHE A 362 2.17 -20.14 4.69
CA PHE A 362 1.28 -19.00 4.50
C PHE A 362 0.53 -18.65 5.77
N PHE A 363 -0.11 -19.62 6.42
CA PHE A 363 -0.86 -19.38 7.65
C PHE A 363 0.03 -18.85 8.78
N ILE A 364 1.24 -19.39 8.90
CA ILE A 364 2.19 -18.98 9.96
C ILE A 364 2.71 -17.56 9.70
N TYR A 365 3.06 -17.22 8.45
CA TYR A 365 3.67 -15.91 8.19
C TYR A 365 2.69 -14.75 8.44
N GLN A 366 1.39 -14.96 8.28
CA GLN A 366 0.39 -13.90 8.48
C GLN A 366 0.51 -13.24 9.86
N PHE A 367 0.78 -14.03 10.92
CA PHE A 367 0.98 -13.47 12.27
C PHE A 367 2.20 -12.56 12.38
N GLY A 368 3.27 -12.88 11.65
CA GLY A 368 4.43 -11.99 11.53
C GLY A 368 4.10 -10.71 10.78
N ASP A 369 3.33 -10.83 9.69
CA ASP A 369 2.89 -9.73 8.83
C ASP A 369 1.98 -8.76 9.61
N GLY A 370 0.96 -9.25 10.29
CA GLY A 370 0.06 -8.42 11.08
C GLY A 370 0.75 -7.74 12.27
N LEU A 371 1.72 -8.41 12.91
CA LEU A 371 2.55 -7.80 13.92
C LEU A 371 3.37 -6.64 13.35
N GLN A 372 4.02 -6.84 12.20
CA GLN A 372 4.76 -5.82 11.47
C GLN A 372 3.85 -4.65 11.07
N ILE A 373 2.74 -4.92 10.39
CA ILE A 373 1.79 -3.90 9.92
C ILE A 373 1.29 -3.05 11.09
N THR A 374 0.91 -3.68 12.21
CA THR A 374 0.39 -2.98 13.38
C THR A 374 1.44 -2.03 13.97
N TYR A 375 2.67 -2.49 14.21
CA TYR A 375 3.70 -1.68 14.85
C TYR A 375 4.38 -0.70 13.88
N ALA A 376 4.51 -1.02 12.60
CA ALA A 376 4.94 -0.06 11.57
C ALA A 376 4.00 1.15 11.53
N ASN A 377 2.70 0.90 11.49
CA ASN A 377 1.69 1.96 11.48
C ASN A 377 1.60 2.72 12.82
N ALA A 378 1.82 2.04 13.95
CA ALA A 378 1.94 2.72 15.24
C ALA A 378 3.15 3.68 15.28
N LEU A 379 4.31 3.26 14.78
CA LEU A 379 5.52 4.10 14.69
C LEU A 379 5.34 5.25 13.68
N ARG A 380 4.68 5.01 12.55
CA ARG A 380 4.28 6.06 11.60
C ARG A 380 3.36 7.08 12.27
N GLY A 381 2.39 6.62 13.07
CA GLY A 381 1.46 7.48 13.82
C GLY A 381 2.13 8.42 14.83
N ILE A 382 3.21 8.00 15.48
CA ILE A 382 4.02 8.85 16.38
C ILE A 382 5.19 9.55 15.66
N ALA A 383 5.29 9.47 14.33
CA ALA A 383 6.35 10.02 13.49
C ALA A 383 7.77 9.48 13.77
N ASP A 384 7.92 8.31 14.40
CA ASP A 384 9.22 7.66 14.63
C ASP A 384 9.54 6.66 13.50
N VAL A 385 9.81 7.19 12.31
CA VAL A 385 9.90 6.42 11.05
C VAL A 385 11.31 6.06 10.61
N LYS A 386 12.34 6.76 11.09
CA LYS A 386 13.73 6.49 10.69
C LYS A 386 14.18 5.06 10.99
N PRO A 387 13.86 4.48 12.16
CA PRO A 387 14.25 3.10 12.48
C PRO A 387 13.58 2.06 11.55
N LEU A 388 12.42 2.37 10.96
CA LEU A 388 11.71 1.46 10.06
C LEU A 388 12.59 1.03 8.87
N VAL A 389 13.39 1.95 8.33
CA VAL A 389 14.31 1.68 7.21
C VAL A 389 15.35 0.62 7.60
N VAL A 390 15.97 0.79 8.77
CA VAL A 390 17.00 -0.15 9.26
C VAL A 390 16.38 -1.51 9.58
N ILE A 391 15.21 -1.49 10.22
CA ILE A 391 14.48 -2.71 10.57
C ILE A 391 14.08 -3.48 9.30
N ALA A 392 13.54 -2.79 8.29
CA ALA A 392 13.17 -3.40 7.01
C ALA A 392 14.40 -3.99 6.30
N PHE A 393 15.52 -3.26 6.28
CA PHE A 393 16.75 -3.79 5.70
C PHE A 393 17.21 -5.10 6.39
N ILE A 394 17.26 -5.10 7.71
CA ILE A 394 17.64 -6.29 8.48
C ILE A 394 16.67 -7.43 8.23
N ALA A 395 15.37 -7.17 8.37
CA ALA A 395 14.34 -8.21 8.27
C ALA A 395 14.26 -8.85 6.87
N PHE A 396 14.31 -8.03 5.83
CA PHE A 396 14.11 -8.53 4.46
C PHE A 396 15.41 -8.94 3.79
N PHE A 397 16.48 -8.12 3.85
CA PHE A 397 17.71 -8.38 3.11
C PHE A 397 18.75 -9.21 3.89
N VAL A 398 18.79 -9.10 5.24
CA VAL A 398 19.75 -9.85 6.05
C VAL A 398 19.14 -11.18 6.53
N ILE A 399 17.83 -11.23 6.78
CA ILE A 399 17.18 -12.43 7.34
C ILE A 399 16.36 -13.17 6.26
N SER A 400 15.29 -12.53 5.73
CA SER A 400 14.31 -13.23 4.88
C SER A 400 14.93 -13.76 3.59
N LEU A 401 15.62 -12.94 2.81
CA LEU A 401 16.22 -13.35 1.54
C LEU A 401 17.31 -14.42 1.69
N PRO A 402 18.30 -14.29 2.61
CA PRO A 402 19.29 -15.34 2.82
C PRO A 402 18.67 -16.64 3.32
N LEU A 403 17.70 -16.59 4.27
CA LEU A 403 17.03 -17.80 4.73
C LEU A 403 16.20 -18.45 3.62
N SER A 404 15.53 -17.66 2.75
CA SER A 404 14.82 -18.19 1.58
C SER A 404 15.78 -18.98 0.68
N TYR A 405 16.97 -18.44 0.43
CA TYR A 405 17.99 -19.14 -0.36
C TYR A 405 18.48 -20.43 0.33
N VAL A 406 18.82 -20.35 1.63
CA VAL A 406 19.34 -21.49 2.39
C VAL A 406 18.31 -22.61 2.48
N PHE A 407 17.06 -22.29 2.78
CA PHE A 407 16.00 -23.30 2.90
C PHE A 407 15.64 -23.91 1.55
N ALA A 408 15.59 -23.10 0.49
CA ALA A 408 15.21 -23.58 -0.83
C ALA A 408 16.27 -24.48 -1.48
N PHE A 409 17.53 -24.08 -1.46
CA PHE A 409 18.59 -24.71 -2.24
C PHE A 409 19.50 -25.61 -1.39
N PRO A 410 20.30 -25.14 -0.42
CA PRO A 410 21.18 -26.01 0.36
C PRO A 410 20.42 -27.08 1.17
N LEU A 411 19.26 -26.74 1.75
CA LEU A 411 18.43 -27.69 2.51
C LEU A 411 17.46 -28.49 1.64
N GLY A 412 17.29 -28.12 0.36
CA GLY A 412 16.49 -28.87 -0.61
C GLY A 412 14.97 -28.78 -0.43
N TYR A 413 14.44 -27.83 0.38
CA TYR A 413 13.00 -27.67 0.59
C TYR A 413 12.30 -26.95 -0.58
N GLY A 414 13.03 -26.49 -1.59
CA GLY A 414 12.48 -25.87 -2.78
C GLY A 414 11.54 -24.70 -2.47
N LEU A 415 10.39 -24.68 -3.14
CA LEU A 415 9.39 -23.61 -2.98
C LEU A 415 8.89 -23.46 -1.54
N VAL A 416 8.67 -24.57 -0.83
CA VAL A 416 8.24 -24.55 0.58
C VAL A 416 9.29 -23.85 1.45
N GLY A 417 10.59 -24.10 1.18
CA GLY A 417 11.70 -23.46 1.87
C GLY A 417 11.68 -21.93 1.71
N VAL A 418 11.41 -21.43 0.50
CA VAL A 418 11.26 -19.99 0.25
C VAL A 418 10.17 -19.40 1.15
N TRP A 419 8.99 -20.01 1.20
CA TRP A 419 7.86 -19.52 1.98
C TRP A 419 8.07 -19.69 3.50
N MET A 420 8.81 -20.70 3.94
CA MET A 420 9.16 -20.87 5.35
C MET A 420 10.08 -19.76 5.88
N ALA A 421 10.79 -19.05 5.03
CA ALA A 421 11.65 -17.94 5.44
C ALA A 421 10.84 -16.65 5.76
N PHE A 422 9.68 -16.44 5.15
CA PHE A 422 8.86 -15.25 5.39
C PHE A 422 8.46 -15.05 6.85
N PRO A 423 7.98 -16.07 7.60
CA PRO A 423 7.72 -15.95 9.02
C PRO A 423 8.89 -15.36 9.82
N PHE A 424 10.13 -15.77 9.52
CA PHE A 424 11.31 -15.27 10.24
C PHE A 424 11.57 -13.80 9.96
N GLY A 425 11.53 -13.37 8.69
CA GLY A 425 11.72 -11.98 8.31
C GLY A 425 10.66 -11.07 8.91
N LEU A 426 9.38 -11.38 8.66
CA LEU A 426 8.25 -10.56 9.09
C LEU A 426 8.10 -10.52 10.61
N THR A 427 8.27 -11.66 11.30
CA THR A 427 8.25 -11.69 12.77
C THR A 427 9.41 -10.88 13.36
N THR A 428 10.60 -10.96 12.78
CA THR A 428 11.74 -10.14 13.21
C THR A 428 11.43 -8.65 13.04
N ALA A 429 10.89 -8.23 11.89
CA ALA A 429 10.47 -6.85 11.68
C ALA A 429 9.46 -6.42 12.76
N GLY A 430 8.40 -7.22 12.93
CA GLY A 430 7.34 -6.94 13.90
C GLY A 430 7.86 -6.83 15.35
N VAL A 431 8.73 -7.74 15.79
CA VAL A 431 9.34 -7.74 17.14
C VAL A 431 10.25 -6.54 17.33
N MET A 432 11.09 -6.19 16.35
CA MET A 432 11.96 -5.02 16.42
C MET A 432 11.14 -3.72 16.46
N MET A 433 10.06 -3.61 15.67
CA MET A 433 9.16 -2.46 15.68
C MET A 433 8.37 -2.38 16.98
N TRP A 434 7.88 -3.50 17.54
CA TRP A 434 7.26 -3.57 18.85
C TRP A 434 8.21 -3.07 19.95
N TRP A 435 9.45 -3.54 19.96
CA TRP A 435 10.45 -3.12 20.94
C TRP A 435 10.76 -1.63 20.82
N ARG A 436 10.89 -1.11 19.59
CA ARG A 436 11.07 0.32 19.32
C ARG A 436 9.90 1.13 19.84
N PHE A 437 8.67 0.75 19.51
CA PHE A 437 7.46 1.42 19.98
C PHE A 437 7.38 1.45 21.51
N ARG A 438 7.64 0.31 22.15
CA ARG A 438 7.67 0.21 23.62
C ARG A 438 8.72 1.13 24.24
N SER A 439 9.90 1.23 23.65
CA SER A 439 10.97 2.13 24.10
C SER A 439 10.57 3.60 23.99
N GLN A 440 9.98 4.00 22.85
CA GLN A 440 9.50 5.36 22.64
C GLN A 440 8.39 5.74 23.63
N MET A 441 7.43 4.87 23.85
CA MET A 441 6.35 5.12 24.82
C MET A 441 6.86 5.27 26.27
N LYS A 442 7.94 4.53 26.65
CA LYS A 442 8.59 4.72 27.95
C LYS A 442 9.32 6.06 28.03
N ALA A 443 9.96 6.52 26.96
CA ALA A 443 10.63 7.81 26.92
C ALA A 443 9.64 8.97 27.06
N LEU A 444 8.51 8.89 26.35
CA LEU A 444 7.43 9.87 26.43
C LEU A 444 6.80 9.96 27.83
N ASP A 445 6.58 8.82 28.51
CA ASP A 445 6.07 8.82 29.90
C ASP A 445 7.05 9.49 30.89
N LYS A 446 8.36 9.37 30.65
CA LYS A 446 9.37 10.03 31.51
C LYS A 446 9.36 11.55 31.29
N SER A 447 9.27 12.00 30.05
CA SER A 447 9.24 13.43 29.72
C SER A 447 7.97 14.14 30.21
N SER A 448 6.86 13.43 30.34
CA SER A 448 5.59 13.98 30.84
C SER A 448 5.56 14.07 32.38
N LYS A 449 6.51 13.43 33.10
CA LYS A 449 6.63 13.46 34.55
C LYS A 449 7.72 14.42 35.05
N ALA A 450 8.63 14.83 34.17
CA ALA A 450 9.65 15.84 34.38
C ALA A 450 9.10 17.24 34.02
#